data_f38fe1de68661aca3bd5d9b813a81801
#
_entry.id   f38fe1de68661aca3bd5d9b813a81801
#
_cell.length_a   1.000
_cell.length_b   1.000
_cell.length_c   1.000
_cell.angle_alpha   90.00
_cell.angle_beta   90.00
_cell.angle_gamma   90.00
#
_symmetry.space_group_name_H-M   'P 1'
#
loop_
_entity.id
_entity.type
_entity.pdbx_description
1 polymer ?
#
loop_
_entity_poly.entity_id
_entity_poly.type
_entity_poly.pdbx_seq_one_letter_code
_entity_poly.pdbx_strand_id
1 'polypeptide(L)'
;MRFAAPKSSRDEASAQVAHHIETRGQHVHLVHPTSVPGWGHTIGLSAELGYELILAGAAYYSTDEVMHVLNGVAASVRGGAREPCAVADLGRFTLGSCDASWSEQLLTRAATHYGSTIISARQLIPDTEHWTLDTPDLSQAFTASAAPAWRWLVEPWALPIPESAHVATSLDILRGAPATHVARFEADTYEAFSDEPPEDAAVRVVPISVMLAADPRMQVLLSLELGAALDLDAPRL
;
A
#
# COMPACT_ATOMS: atom_id res chain seq x y z
N MET A 1 -20.65 -2.91 10.37
CA MET A 1 -21.43 -1.75 10.83
C MET A 1 -20.47 -0.57 10.91
N ARG A 2 -20.39 0.28 9.88
CA ARG A 2 -19.48 1.44 9.88
C ARG A 2 -20.05 2.51 10.80
N PHE A 3 -19.39 2.78 11.90
CA PHE A 3 -19.72 3.95 12.72
C PHE A 3 -19.37 5.21 11.93
N ALA A 4 -20.36 6.02 11.60
CA ALA A 4 -20.11 7.35 11.06
C ALA A 4 -19.42 8.17 12.15
N ALA A 5 -18.21 8.69 11.86
CA ALA A 5 -17.53 9.62 12.76
C ALA A 5 -18.44 10.83 13.04
N PRO A 6 -18.40 11.40 14.25
CA PRO A 6 -19.19 12.57 14.59
C PRO A 6 -18.91 13.70 13.59
N LYS A 7 -19.93 14.46 13.22
CA LYS A 7 -19.86 15.55 12.21
C LYS A 7 -18.69 16.51 12.45
N SER A 8 -18.35 16.80 13.70
CA SER A 8 -17.24 17.66 14.07
C SER A 8 -15.86 17.16 13.59
N SER A 9 -15.58 15.87 13.70
CA SER A 9 -14.27 15.31 13.28
C SER A 9 -14.10 15.28 11.75
N ARG A 10 -15.19 15.20 10.99
CA ARG A 10 -15.16 15.24 9.52
C ARG A 10 -14.93 16.66 9.00
N ASP A 11 -15.51 17.64 9.66
CA ASP A 11 -15.34 19.05 9.32
C ASP A 11 -13.92 19.53 9.66
N GLU A 12 -13.39 19.14 10.81
CA GLU A 12 -12.01 19.42 11.22
C GLU A 12 -10.98 18.81 10.26
N ALA A 13 -11.15 17.55 9.88
CA ALA A 13 -10.30 16.89 8.91
C ALA A 13 -10.36 17.54 7.51
N SER A 14 -11.53 18.05 7.11
CA SER A 14 -11.69 18.78 5.83
C SER A 14 -11.03 20.16 5.89
N ALA A 15 -11.14 20.86 7.01
CA ALA A 15 -10.47 22.14 7.24
C ALA A 15 -8.94 21.99 7.24
N GLN A 16 -8.42 20.89 7.83
CA GLN A 16 -7.00 20.58 7.80
C GLN A 16 -6.48 20.33 6.38
N VAL A 17 -7.20 19.58 5.54
CA VAL A 17 -6.85 19.38 4.13
C VAL A 17 -6.79 20.73 3.41
N ALA A 18 -7.81 21.57 3.55
CA ALA A 18 -7.85 22.89 2.91
C ALA A 18 -6.68 23.77 3.37
N HIS A 19 -6.39 23.82 4.67
CA HIS A 19 -5.27 24.56 5.23
C HIS A 19 -3.91 24.09 4.68
N HIS A 20 -3.69 22.77 4.55
CA HIS A 20 -2.45 22.25 3.98
C HIS A 20 -2.31 22.62 2.50
N ILE A 21 -3.40 22.57 1.72
CA ILE A 21 -3.39 22.99 0.31
C ILE A 21 -3.06 24.49 0.22
N GLU A 22 -3.69 25.34 1.02
CA GLU A 22 -3.46 26.78 1.02
C GLU A 22 -2.01 27.13 1.39
N THR A 23 -1.43 26.44 2.38
CA THR A 23 -0.11 26.80 2.93
C THR A 23 1.06 26.09 2.24
N ARG A 24 0.85 24.91 1.66
CA ARG A 24 1.89 24.04 1.10
C ARG A 24 1.65 23.67 -0.38
N GLY A 25 0.49 24.07 -0.94
CA GLY A 25 0.05 23.72 -2.29
C GLY A 25 -0.56 22.32 -2.41
N GLN A 26 -0.44 21.47 -1.38
CA GLN A 26 -0.99 20.11 -1.37
C GLN A 26 -1.14 19.56 0.06
N HIS A 27 -1.97 18.53 0.17
CA HIS A 27 -2.05 17.65 1.32
C HIS A 27 -1.68 16.21 0.90
N VAL A 28 -0.95 15.48 1.73
CA VAL A 28 -0.73 14.04 1.56
C VAL A 28 -1.65 13.31 2.53
N HIS A 29 -2.51 12.45 1.98
CA HIS A 29 -3.37 11.56 2.74
C HIS A 29 -2.78 10.15 2.74
N LEU A 30 -2.60 9.58 3.94
CA LEU A 30 -2.06 8.24 4.14
C LEU A 30 -3.17 7.33 4.65
N VAL A 31 -3.23 6.12 4.10
CA VAL A 31 -4.12 5.05 4.55
C VAL A 31 -3.24 3.89 5.00
N HIS A 32 -3.32 3.60 6.30
CA HIS A 32 -2.56 2.51 6.91
C HIS A 32 -3.10 1.15 6.43
N PRO A 33 -2.22 0.14 6.32
CA PRO A 33 -2.63 -1.20 5.97
C PRO A 33 -3.63 -1.77 6.98
N THR A 34 -4.59 -2.55 6.47
CA THR A 34 -5.61 -3.28 7.26
C THR A 34 -5.71 -4.70 6.68
N SER A 35 -6.85 -5.07 6.08
CA SER A 35 -6.99 -6.28 5.25
C SER A 35 -6.38 -6.13 3.86
N VAL A 36 -6.00 -4.92 3.46
CA VAL A 36 -5.34 -4.58 2.21
C VAL A 36 -4.06 -3.80 2.47
N PRO A 37 -3.10 -3.78 1.52
CA PRO A 37 -1.90 -2.95 1.62
C PRO A 37 -2.21 -1.48 1.89
N GLY A 38 -1.25 -0.78 2.53
CA GLY A 38 -1.35 0.66 2.72
C GLY A 38 -1.12 1.44 1.42
N TRP A 39 -1.56 2.71 1.41
CA TRP A 39 -1.27 3.64 0.32
C TRP A 39 -1.26 5.08 0.78
N GLY A 40 -0.65 5.93 -0.02
CA GLY A 40 -0.74 7.37 0.15
C GLY A 40 -1.11 8.06 -1.15
N HIS A 41 -1.78 9.20 -1.07
CA HIS A 41 -2.07 10.03 -2.24
C HIS A 41 -2.05 11.52 -1.89
N THR A 42 -1.84 12.34 -2.92
CA THR A 42 -1.92 13.80 -2.79
C THR A 42 -3.36 14.29 -2.94
N ILE A 43 -3.65 15.48 -2.44
CA ILE A 43 -4.86 16.28 -2.66
C ILE A 43 -4.41 17.73 -2.88
N GLY A 44 -4.82 18.35 -3.97
CA GLY A 44 -4.46 19.74 -4.30
C GLY A 44 -3.66 19.89 -5.59
N LEU A 45 -3.07 18.81 -6.12
CA LEU A 45 -2.28 18.87 -7.36
C LEU A 45 -3.16 19.00 -8.62
N SER A 46 -4.38 18.50 -8.57
CA SER A 46 -5.28 18.47 -9.74
C SER A 46 -5.53 19.85 -10.33
N ALA A 47 -5.53 20.91 -9.52
CA ALA A 47 -5.71 22.29 -10.01
C ALA A 47 -4.54 22.78 -10.86
N GLU A 48 -3.33 22.30 -10.62
CA GLU A 48 -2.09 22.72 -11.27
C GLU A 48 -1.66 21.71 -12.35
N LEU A 49 -1.69 20.41 -12.03
CA LEU A 49 -1.16 19.35 -12.87
C LEU A 49 -2.25 18.57 -13.63
N GLY A 50 -3.52 18.71 -13.26
CA GLY A 50 -4.62 17.96 -13.83
C GLY A 50 -4.79 16.54 -13.24
N TYR A 51 -3.96 16.14 -12.26
CA TYR A 51 -4.01 14.83 -11.62
C TYR A 51 -3.46 14.86 -10.19
N GLU A 52 -3.82 13.86 -9.41
CA GLU A 52 -3.19 13.56 -8.13
C GLU A 52 -2.12 12.47 -8.27
N LEU A 53 -1.17 12.39 -7.32
CA LEU A 53 -0.19 11.32 -7.22
C LEU A 53 -0.67 10.27 -6.23
N ILE A 54 -0.43 8.99 -6.55
CA ILE A 54 -0.73 7.87 -5.66
C ILE A 54 0.46 6.90 -5.60
N LEU A 55 0.86 6.52 -4.38
CA LEU A 55 1.76 5.42 -4.10
C LEU A 55 0.94 4.33 -3.41
N ALA A 56 0.60 3.27 -4.15
CA ALA A 56 -0.22 2.15 -3.70
C ALA A 56 0.65 0.91 -3.52
N GLY A 57 0.49 0.23 -2.39
CA GLY A 57 1.41 -0.79 -1.93
C GLY A 57 2.77 -0.13 -1.67
N ALA A 58 3.22 -0.11 -0.49
CA ALA A 58 4.44 0.60 -0.16
C ALA A 58 5.14 -0.06 1.03
N ALA A 59 5.04 -1.40 1.09
CA ALA A 59 5.63 -2.19 2.17
C ALA A 59 7.16 -2.01 2.29
N TYR A 60 7.80 -1.49 1.24
CA TYR A 60 9.20 -1.08 1.31
C TYR A 60 9.42 0.08 2.28
N TYR A 61 8.51 1.06 2.29
CA TYR A 61 8.66 2.34 2.98
C TYR A 61 7.92 2.38 4.31
N SER A 62 8.47 3.11 5.26
CA SER A 62 7.74 3.56 6.45
C SER A 62 6.69 4.62 6.08
N THR A 63 5.76 4.89 6.97
CA THR A 63 4.72 5.93 6.78
C THR A 63 5.32 7.31 6.48
N ASP A 64 6.40 7.69 7.17
CA ASP A 64 7.07 8.98 6.97
C ASP A 64 7.79 9.03 5.62
N GLU A 65 8.38 7.92 5.17
CA GLU A 65 9.02 7.81 3.86
C GLU A 65 8.00 7.88 2.73
N VAL A 66 6.81 7.26 2.86
CA VAL A 66 5.70 7.42 1.88
C VAL A 66 5.33 8.89 1.72
N MET A 67 5.20 9.61 2.83
CA MET A 67 4.91 11.06 2.82
C MET A 67 6.03 11.84 2.14
N HIS A 68 7.29 11.48 2.41
CA HIS A 68 8.48 12.12 1.82
C HIS A 68 8.55 11.88 0.30
N VAL A 69 8.30 10.66 -0.14
CA VAL A 69 8.22 10.29 -1.57
C VAL A 69 7.17 11.11 -2.29
N LEU A 70 5.92 11.13 -1.79
CA LEU A 70 4.83 11.87 -2.43
C LEU A 70 5.12 13.37 -2.53
N ASN A 71 5.66 13.97 -1.46
CA ASN A 71 6.04 15.38 -1.49
C ASN A 71 7.23 15.66 -2.41
N GLY A 72 8.25 14.80 -2.41
CA GLY A 72 9.45 14.95 -3.24
C GLY A 72 9.14 14.82 -4.74
N VAL A 73 8.33 13.82 -5.11
CA VAL A 73 7.90 13.66 -6.51
C VAL A 73 7.00 14.82 -6.93
N ALA A 74 6.06 15.25 -6.08
CA ALA A 74 5.22 16.41 -6.38
C ALA A 74 6.05 17.68 -6.65
N ALA A 75 7.04 17.93 -5.81
CA ALA A 75 7.97 19.07 -6.02
C ALA A 75 8.76 18.93 -7.32
N SER A 76 9.24 17.73 -7.64
CA SER A 76 9.99 17.46 -8.88
C SER A 76 9.14 17.70 -10.11
N VAL A 77 7.90 17.21 -10.14
CA VAL A 77 6.97 17.37 -11.27
C VAL A 77 6.60 18.85 -11.47
N ARG A 78 6.31 19.57 -10.38
CA ARG A 78 6.06 21.02 -10.43
C ARG A 78 7.26 21.80 -10.99
N GLY A 79 8.46 21.35 -10.65
CA GLY A 79 9.72 21.91 -11.18
C GLY A 79 10.01 21.54 -12.64
N GLY A 80 9.13 20.79 -13.31
CA GLY A 80 9.33 20.35 -14.69
C GLY A 80 10.39 19.26 -14.84
N ALA A 81 10.69 18.52 -13.79
CA ALA A 81 11.64 17.41 -13.86
C ALA A 81 11.15 16.32 -14.83
N ARG A 82 12.12 15.69 -15.53
CA ARG A 82 11.85 14.54 -16.40
C ARG A 82 11.81 13.26 -15.54
N GLU A 83 10.95 12.33 -15.96
CA GLU A 83 10.92 10.98 -15.38
C GLU A 83 12.18 10.17 -15.73
N PRO A 84 12.62 9.27 -14.81
CA PRO A 84 12.08 9.02 -13.49
C PRO A 84 12.47 10.11 -12.49
N CYS A 85 11.54 10.46 -11.58
CA CYS A 85 11.78 11.41 -10.49
C CYS A 85 12.59 10.73 -9.39
N ALA A 86 13.73 11.30 -9.01
CA ALA A 86 14.55 10.80 -7.90
C ALA A 86 14.13 11.48 -6.58
N VAL A 87 14.01 10.69 -5.52
CA VAL A 87 13.87 11.16 -4.15
C VAL A 87 15.07 10.62 -3.37
N ALA A 88 15.85 11.53 -2.77
CA ALA A 88 17.10 11.17 -2.11
C ALA A 88 16.88 10.05 -1.08
N ASP A 89 17.74 9.04 -1.13
CA ASP A 89 17.75 7.85 -0.25
C ASP A 89 16.49 6.96 -0.31
N LEU A 90 15.48 7.32 -1.14
CA LEU A 90 14.20 6.63 -1.26
C LEU A 90 13.91 6.07 -2.66
N GLY A 91 14.85 6.25 -3.60
CA GLY A 91 14.78 5.65 -4.92
C GLY A 91 14.27 6.57 -6.02
N ARG A 92 13.88 5.96 -7.15
CA ARG A 92 13.44 6.63 -8.37
C ARG A 92 12.04 6.16 -8.74
N PHE A 93 11.20 7.10 -9.17
CA PHE A 93 9.79 6.84 -9.44
C PHE A 93 9.41 7.22 -10.87
N THR A 94 8.76 6.30 -11.55
CA THR A 94 8.11 6.56 -12.84
C THR A 94 6.63 6.82 -12.61
N LEU A 95 6.02 7.72 -13.39
CA LEU A 95 4.60 8.05 -13.31
C LEU A 95 3.79 7.18 -14.26
N GLY A 96 3.14 6.14 -13.75
CA GLY A 96 2.20 5.30 -14.48
C GLY A 96 0.81 5.93 -14.59
N SER A 97 -0.01 5.41 -15.52
CA SER A 97 -1.45 5.72 -15.54
C SER A 97 -2.16 5.08 -14.35
N CYS A 98 -3.32 5.63 -14.00
CA CYS A 98 -4.22 5.05 -13.00
C CYS A 98 -5.61 4.96 -13.61
N ASP A 99 -6.15 3.74 -13.71
CA ASP A 99 -7.51 3.52 -14.17
C ASP A 99 -8.53 4.08 -13.17
N ALA A 100 -9.67 4.55 -13.68
CA ALA A 100 -10.71 5.19 -12.87
C ALA A 100 -11.24 4.27 -11.75
N SER A 101 -11.32 2.97 -12.01
CA SER A 101 -11.79 1.99 -11.02
C SER A 101 -10.91 1.90 -9.78
N TRP A 102 -9.60 2.13 -9.91
CA TRP A 102 -8.70 2.26 -8.78
C TRP A 102 -8.86 3.60 -8.06
N SER A 103 -8.96 4.70 -8.81
CA SER A 103 -9.12 6.02 -8.20
C SER A 103 -10.41 6.14 -7.38
N GLU A 104 -11.49 5.50 -7.82
CA GLU A 104 -12.75 5.40 -7.07
C GLU A 104 -12.59 4.68 -5.72
N GLN A 105 -11.73 3.68 -5.63
CA GLN A 105 -11.47 2.94 -4.39
C GLN A 105 -10.46 3.64 -3.48
N LEU A 106 -9.37 4.15 -4.04
CA LEU A 106 -8.22 4.59 -3.27
C LEU A 106 -8.21 6.10 -2.96
N LEU A 107 -8.83 6.95 -3.80
CA LEU A 107 -8.80 8.40 -3.65
C LEU A 107 -10.08 8.98 -3.02
N THR A 108 -10.74 8.24 -2.16
CA THR A 108 -12.03 8.65 -1.54
C THR A 108 -11.94 9.96 -0.76
N ARG A 109 -10.78 10.27 -0.17
CA ARG A 109 -10.55 11.54 0.54
C ARG A 109 -10.43 12.70 -0.45
N ALA A 110 -9.72 12.52 -1.56
CA ALA A 110 -9.64 13.50 -2.64
C ALA A 110 -11.02 13.72 -3.28
N ALA A 111 -11.75 12.64 -3.56
CA ALA A 111 -13.12 12.68 -4.07
C ALA A 111 -14.03 13.52 -3.18
N THR A 112 -13.95 13.34 -1.86
CA THR A 112 -14.69 14.15 -0.89
C THR A 112 -14.30 15.63 -0.95
N HIS A 113 -13.00 15.93 -1.08
CA HIS A 113 -12.49 17.30 -1.15
C HIS A 113 -12.96 18.02 -2.40
N TYR A 114 -12.90 17.36 -3.56
CA TYR A 114 -13.25 17.95 -4.85
C TYR A 114 -14.77 17.88 -5.15
N GLY A 115 -15.54 17.13 -4.37
CA GLY A 115 -16.97 16.88 -4.68
C GLY A 115 -17.16 16.08 -5.96
N SER A 116 -16.19 15.24 -6.35
CA SER A 116 -16.20 14.42 -7.56
C SER A 116 -15.87 12.98 -7.20
N THR A 117 -16.53 12.01 -7.84
CA THR A 117 -16.22 10.58 -7.66
C THR A 117 -15.04 10.11 -8.50
N ILE A 118 -14.74 10.80 -9.59
CA ILE A 118 -13.65 10.45 -10.51
C ILE A 118 -12.53 11.48 -10.34
N ILE A 119 -11.39 11.01 -9.86
CA ILE A 119 -10.18 11.81 -9.70
C ILE A 119 -9.12 11.26 -10.64
N SER A 120 -8.62 12.10 -11.56
CA SER A 120 -7.46 11.73 -12.37
C SER A 120 -6.25 11.55 -11.47
N ALA A 121 -5.52 10.45 -11.65
CA ALA A 121 -4.34 10.14 -10.86
C ALA A 121 -3.21 9.54 -11.70
N ARG A 122 -1.98 9.67 -11.17
CA ARG A 122 -0.79 9.00 -11.67
C ARG A 122 -0.19 8.14 -10.56
N GLN A 123 0.08 6.89 -10.87
CA GLN A 123 0.76 5.97 -9.96
C GLN A 123 2.24 6.31 -9.89
N LEU A 124 2.80 6.38 -8.69
CA LEU A 124 4.24 6.34 -8.47
C LEU A 124 4.68 4.87 -8.48
N ILE A 125 5.45 4.50 -9.50
CA ILE A 125 6.02 3.17 -9.64
C ILE A 125 7.48 3.27 -9.21
N PRO A 126 7.87 2.63 -8.08
CA PRO A 126 9.25 2.63 -7.63
C PRO A 126 10.13 1.82 -8.59
N ASP A 127 11.43 2.11 -8.59
CA ASP A 127 12.41 1.28 -9.29
C ASP A 127 12.48 -0.15 -8.70
N THR A 128 13.18 -1.04 -9.39
CA THR A 128 13.23 -2.47 -9.04
C THR A 128 13.84 -2.75 -7.66
N GLU A 129 14.70 -1.86 -7.15
CA GLU A 129 15.33 -2.01 -5.83
C GLU A 129 14.35 -1.68 -4.69
N HIS A 130 13.31 -0.90 -4.99
CA HIS A 130 12.32 -0.42 -4.02
C HIS A 130 10.92 -1.01 -4.25
N TRP A 131 10.76 -1.82 -5.29
CA TRP A 131 9.49 -2.49 -5.60
C TRP A 131 9.23 -3.67 -4.66
N THR A 132 7.96 -3.86 -4.29
CA THR A 132 7.49 -4.98 -3.47
C THR A 132 6.20 -5.58 -4.03
N LEU A 133 5.94 -6.84 -3.69
CA LEU A 133 4.82 -7.66 -4.17
C LEU A 133 3.43 -7.08 -3.91
N ASP A 134 3.31 -6.17 -2.96
CA ASP A 134 2.06 -5.48 -2.64
C ASP A 134 1.75 -4.29 -3.57
N THR A 135 2.70 -3.91 -4.44
CA THR A 135 2.53 -2.84 -5.44
C THR A 135 1.65 -3.34 -6.59
N PRO A 136 0.42 -2.80 -6.76
CA PRO A 136 -0.47 -3.21 -7.84
C PRO A 136 -0.14 -2.49 -9.15
N ASP A 137 -0.57 -3.05 -10.28
CA ASP A 137 -0.62 -2.32 -11.56
C ASP A 137 -1.92 -1.51 -11.64
N LEU A 138 -1.84 -0.21 -11.36
CA LEU A 138 -3.01 0.67 -11.43
C LEU A 138 -3.40 1.06 -12.87
N SER A 139 -2.59 0.73 -13.87
CA SER A 139 -2.90 1.05 -15.28
C SER A 139 -4.04 0.19 -15.86
N GLN A 140 -4.29 -0.96 -15.27
CA GLN A 140 -5.37 -1.87 -15.63
C GLN A 140 -6.61 -1.63 -14.76
N ALA A 141 -7.79 -1.93 -15.29
CA ALA A 141 -9.01 -1.86 -14.50
C ALA A 141 -8.94 -2.79 -13.28
N PHE A 142 -9.36 -2.28 -12.12
CA PHE A 142 -9.37 -3.06 -10.88
C PHE A 142 -10.34 -4.23 -10.98
N THR A 143 -9.82 -5.42 -10.70
CA THR A 143 -10.63 -6.61 -10.43
C THR A 143 -10.02 -7.37 -9.25
N ALA A 144 -10.86 -7.95 -8.41
CA ALA A 144 -10.42 -8.72 -7.24
C ALA A 144 -9.50 -9.91 -7.62
N SER A 145 -9.68 -10.50 -8.81
CA SER A 145 -8.85 -11.60 -9.32
C SER A 145 -7.49 -11.16 -9.84
N ALA A 146 -7.41 -9.97 -10.46
CA ALA A 146 -6.16 -9.44 -10.99
C ALA A 146 -5.26 -8.83 -9.90
N ALA A 147 -5.85 -8.38 -8.79
CA ALA A 147 -5.14 -7.79 -7.66
C ALA A 147 -5.55 -8.48 -6.34
N PRO A 148 -5.16 -9.75 -6.12
CA PRO A 148 -5.68 -10.57 -5.03
C PRO A 148 -5.36 -10.03 -3.63
N ALA A 149 -4.23 -9.34 -3.42
CA ALA A 149 -3.92 -8.67 -2.15
C ALA A 149 -4.86 -7.49 -1.86
N TRP A 150 -5.46 -6.90 -2.90
CA TRP A 150 -6.33 -5.73 -2.85
C TRP A 150 -7.82 -6.07 -2.93
N ARG A 151 -8.19 -7.35 -3.14
CA ARG A 151 -9.57 -7.78 -3.36
C ARG A 151 -10.52 -7.34 -2.24
N TRP A 152 -10.02 -7.22 -1.02
CA TRP A 152 -10.77 -6.84 0.16
C TRP A 152 -11.18 -5.35 0.21
N LEU A 153 -10.78 -4.56 -0.77
CA LEU A 153 -11.38 -3.23 -0.99
C LEU A 153 -12.87 -3.30 -1.30
N VAL A 154 -13.30 -4.36 -2.00
CA VAL A 154 -14.67 -4.52 -2.50
C VAL A 154 -15.35 -5.80 -2.00
N GLU A 155 -14.59 -6.85 -1.69
CA GLU A 155 -15.11 -8.10 -1.14
C GLU A 155 -15.16 -8.04 0.39
N PRO A 156 -16.17 -8.64 1.03
CA PRO A 156 -16.19 -8.79 2.47
C PRO A 156 -15.09 -9.77 2.90
N TRP A 157 -14.47 -9.51 4.07
CA TRP A 157 -13.53 -10.44 4.66
C TRP A 157 -14.22 -11.76 5.02
N ALA A 158 -13.78 -12.86 4.40
CA ALA A 158 -14.40 -14.17 4.56
C ALA A 158 -13.40 -15.26 4.99
N LEU A 159 -12.17 -14.86 5.39
CA LEU A 159 -11.16 -15.80 5.87
C LEU A 159 -11.43 -16.20 7.36
N PRO A 160 -11.02 -17.42 7.79
CA PRO A 160 -11.24 -17.93 9.14
C PRO A 160 -10.31 -17.31 10.22
N ILE A 161 -9.72 -16.18 9.93
CA ILE A 161 -8.79 -15.43 10.78
C ILE A 161 -9.24 -13.97 10.86
N PRO A 162 -8.80 -13.18 11.86
CA PRO A 162 -9.16 -11.77 11.97
C PRO A 162 -8.79 -10.95 10.74
N GLU A 163 -9.60 -9.95 10.39
CA GLU A 163 -9.30 -8.99 9.32
C GLU A 163 -8.02 -8.16 9.61
N SER A 164 -7.66 -8.01 10.90
CA SER A 164 -6.42 -7.37 11.35
C SER A 164 -5.17 -8.23 11.19
N ALA A 165 -5.30 -9.47 10.70
CA ALA A 165 -4.18 -10.40 10.61
C ALA A 165 -3.05 -9.86 9.74
N HIS A 166 -1.85 -9.87 10.31
CA HIS A 166 -0.64 -9.33 9.68
C HIS A 166 0.53 -10.31 9.82
N VAL A 167 1.49 -10.15 8.94
CA VAL A 167 2.69 -10.98 8.86
C VAL A 167 3.93 -10.11 8.97
N ALA A 168 4.80 -10.40 9.93
CA ALA A 168 6.16 -9.90 9.95
C ALA A 168 7.00 -10.72 8.95
N THR A 169 7.69 -10.05 8.05
CA THR A 169 8.48 -10.67 7.00
C THR A 169 9.65 -9.79 6.61
N SER A 170 10.59 -10.33 5.81
CA SER A 170 11.74 -9.58 5.34
C SER A 170 11.50 -8.93 3.97
N LEU A 171 12.28 -7.91 3.63
CA LEU A 171 12.18 -7.22 2.34
C LEU A 171 12.52 -8.13 1.15
N ASP A 172 13.41 -9.08 1.30
CA ASP A 172 13.74 -10.05 0.24
C ASP A 172 12.53 -10.92 -0.12
N ILE A 173 11.75 -11.37 0.86
CA ILE A 173 10.49 -12.09 0.63
C ILE A 173 9.46 -11.18 -0.06
N LEU A 174 9.34 -9.93 0.37
CA LEU A 174 8.47 -8.96 -0.28
C LEU A 174 8.92 -8.58 -1.70
N ARG A 175 10.15 -8.90 -2.08
CA ARG A 175 10.71 -8.80 -3.44
C ARG A 175 10.61 -10.08 -4.24
N GLY A 176 10.04 -11.15 -3.67
CA GLY A 176 9.78 -12.41 -4.36
C GLY A 176 10.68 -13.58 -3.96
N ALA A 177 11.57 -13.43 -2.97
CA ALA A 177 12.26 -14.59 -2.40
C ALA A 177 11.24 -15.51 -1.71
N PRO A 178 11.42 -16.84 -1.74
CA PRO A 178 10.51 -17.76 -1.07
C PRO A 178 10.70 -17.71 0.45
N ALA A 179 9.58 -17.67 1.17
CA ALA A 179 9.60 -17.99 2.60
C ALA A 179 9.74 -19.51 2.77
N THR A 180 10.55 -19.94 3.75
CA THR A 180 10.77 -21.35 4.10
C THR A 180 10.23 -21.68 5.49
N HIS A 181 9.96 -20.68 6.31
CA HIS A 181 9.47 -20.84 7.65
C HIS A 181 8.29 -19.89 7.91
N VAL A 182 7.23 -20.40 8.56
CA VAL A 182 6.08 -19.62 9.01
C VAL A 182 5.74 -19.95 10.45
N ALA A 183 5.28 -18.95 11.21
CA ALA A 183 4.84 -19.12 12.57
C ALA A 183 3.60 -18.28 12.88
N ARG A 184 2.81 -18.69 13.88
CA ARG A 184 1.70 -17.90 14.42
C ARG A 184 1.86 -17.70 15.91
N PHE A 185 2.02 -16.46 16.35
CA PHE A 185 2.25 -16.11 17.76
C PHE A 185 0.97 -15.74 18.49
N GLU A 186 0.11 -14.96 17.83
CA GLU A 186 -1.16 -14.48 18.39
C GLU A 186 -2.32 -14.72 17.42
N ALA A 187 -3.50 -14.33 17.80
CA ALA A 187 -4.70 -14.54 16.99
C ALA A 187 -4.58 -13.94 15.57
N ASP A 188 -3.89 -12.82 15.46
CA ASP A 188 -3.72 -12.04 14.23
C ASP A 188 -2.25 -11.72 13.89
N THR A 189 -1.27 -12.31 14.60
CA THR A 189 0.16 -12.06 14.42
C THR A 189 0.88 -13.30 13.90
N TYR A 190 1.44 -13.16 12.72
CA TYR A 190 2.17 -14.22 12.01
C TYR A 190 3.57 -13.75 11.63
N GLU A 191 4.43 -14.71 11.33
CA GLU A 191 5.74 -14.50 10.75
C GLU A 191 5.94 -15.40 9.52
N ALA A 192 6.72 -14.88 8.54
CA ALA A 192 7.16 -15.62 7.38
C ALA A 192 8.57 -15.17 7.01
N PHE A 193 9.54 -16.06 7.12
CA PHE A 193 10.96 -15.79 6.87
C PHE A 193 11.62 -16.90 6.05
N SER A 194 12.81 -16.63 5.51
CA SER A 194 13.71 -17.64 4.95
C SER A 194 14.62 -18.22 6.06
N ASP A 195 15.19 -19.42 5.82
CA ASP A 195 16.10 -20.09 6.78
C ASP A 195 17.38 -19.29 7.03
N GLU A 196 17.81 -18.53 6.04
CA GLU A 196 19.02 -17.71 6.09
C GLU A 196 18.68 -16.26 5.73
N PRO A 197 17.98 -15.52 6.62
CA PRO A 197 17.71 -14.11 6.37
C PRO A 197 19.07 -13.36 6.39
N PRO A 198 19.28 -12.35 5.53
CA PRO A 198 20.43 -11.47 5.63
C PRO A 198 20.54 -10.88 7.06
N GLU A 199 21.78 -10.73 7.59
CA GLU A 199 22.01 -10.24 8.97
C GLU A 199 21.33 -8.91 9.26
N ASP A 200 21.16 -8.07 8.22
CA ASP A 200 20.52 -6.75 8.21
C ASP A 200 19.18 -6.73 7.45
N ALA A 201 18.53 -7.90 7.30
CA ALA A 201 17.23 -7.95 6.65
C ALA A 201 16.23 -7.02 7.33
N ALA A 202 15.83 -5.97 6.61
CA ALA A 202 14.81 -5.05 7.13
C ALA A 202 13.48 -5.79 7.24
N VAL A 203 12.99 -5.92 8.46
CA VAL A 203 11.67 -6.52 8.74
C VAL A 203 10.58 -5.50 8.42
N ARG A 204 9.51 -6.00 7.82
CA ARG A 204 8.29 -5.27 7.50
C ARG A 204 7.08 -6.02 8.02
N VAL A 205 6.04 -5.28 8.35
CA VAL A 205 4.75 -5.85 8.75
C VAL A 205 3.75 -5.53 7.65
N VAL A 206 3.16 -6.58 7.07
CA VAL A 206 2.21 -6.46 5.97
C VAL A 206 0.89 -7.17 6.32
N PRO A 207 -0.24 -6.76 5.73
CA PRO A 207 -1.47 -7.55 5.82
C PRO A 207 -1.24 -8.97 5.32
N ILE A 208 -1.87 -9.94 5.96
CA ILE A 208 -1.76 -11.34 5.56
C ILE A 208 -2.20 -11.56 4.09
N SER A 209 -3.10 -10.72 3.57
CA SER A 209 -3.53 -10.72 2.17
C SER A 209 -2.39 -10.61 1.16
N VAL A 210 -1.30 -9.88 1.52
CA VAL A 210 -0.10 -9.77 0.69
C VAL A 210 0.57 -11.13 0.53
N MET A 211 0.80 -11.82 1.64
CA MET A 211 1.45 -13.13 1.63
C MET A 211 0.59 -14.19 0.94
N LEU A 212 -0.71 -14.19 1.21
CA LEU A 212 -1.66 -15.11 0.56
C LEU A 212 -1.76 -14.90 -0.97
N ALA A 213 -1.54 -13.68 -1.43
CA ALA A 213 -1.54 -13.34 -2.85
C ALA A 213 -0.20 -13.68 -3.54
N ALA A 214 0.91 -13.57 -2.81
CA ALA A 214 2.26 -13.74 -3.33
C ALA A 214 2.62 -15.22 -3.59
N ASP A 215 2.20 -16.12 -2.70
CA ASP A 215 2.61 -17.53 -2.74
C ASP A 215 1.46 -18.45 -2.30
N PRO A 216 1.01 -19.38 -3.17
CA PRO A 216 -0.03 -20.34 -2.80
C PRO A 216 0.27 -21.18 -1.55
N ARG A 217 1.55 -21.41 -1.21
CA ARG A 217 1.96 -22.12 0.02
C ARG A 217 1.55 -21.39 1.29
N MET A 218 1.42 -20.06 1.23
CA MET A 218 0.97 -19.23 2.34
C MET A 218 -0.48 -19.52 2.78
N GLN A 219 -1.27 -20.28 2.01
CA GLN A 219 -2.59 -20.72 2.44
C GLN A 219 -2.56 -21.53 3.75
N VAL A 220 -1.41 -22.11 4.10
CA VAL A 220 -1.21 -22.82 5.38
C VAL A 220 -1.40 -21.90 6.58
N LEU A 221 -1.11 -20.59 6.46
CA LEU A 221 -1.30 -19.59 7.51
C LEU A 221 -2.74 -19.55 8.02
N LEU A 222 -3.73 -19.86 7.15
CA LEU A 222 -5.14 -19.85 7.52
C LEU A 222 -5.54 -20.95 8.50
N SER A 223 -4.77 -22.03 8.57
CA SER A 223 -5.02 -23.20 9.42
C SER A 223 -3.95 -23.40 10.50
N LEU A 224 -2.93 -22.53 10.55
CA LEU A 224 -1.86 -22.65 11.53
C LEU A 224 -2.39 -22.39 12.93
N GLU A 225 -2.16 -23.32 13.84
CA GLU A 225 -2.60 -23.20 15.24
C GLU A 225 -1.80 -22.13 15.99
N LEU A 226 -2.40 -21.56 17.03
CA LEU A 226 -1.73 -20.59 17.88
C LEU A 226 -0.48 -21.20 18.55
N GLY A 227 0.66 -20.53 18.44
CA GLY A 227 1.95 -20.98 18.94
C GLY A 227 2.63 -22.04 18.05
N ALA A 228 2.04 -22.38 16.90
CA ALA A 228 2.64 -23.32 15.96
C ALA A 228 3.62 -22.62 15.00
N ALA A 229 4.61 -23.40 14.57
CA ALA A 229 5.52 -23.05 13.49
C ALA A 229 5.62 -24.20 12.50
N LEU A 230 5.93 -23.91 11.25
CA LEU A 230 6.01 -24.88 10.17
C LEU A 230 7.10 -24.49 9.17
N ASP A 231 7.90 -25.47 8.78
CA ASP A 231 8.82 -25.34 7.66
C ASP A 231 8.08 -25.64 6.35
N LEU A 232 8.26 -24.77 5.36
CA LEU A 232 7.64 -24.91 4.06
C LEU A 232 8.59 -25.63 3.10
N ASP A 233 8.07 -26.62 2.37
CA ASP A 233 8.84 -27.24 1.29
C ASP A 233 9.29 -26.19 0.26
N ALA A 234 10.46 -26.42 -0.32
CA ALA A 234 10.96 -25.59 -1.41
C ALA A 234 9.93 -25.47 -2.54
N PRO A 235 9.79 -24.30 -3.17
CA PRO A 235 8.86 -24.15 -4.28
C PRO A 235 9.24 -25.14 -5.39
N ARG A 236 8.26 -25.93 -5.86
CA ARG A 236 8.45 -26.77 -7.04
C ARG A 236 8.55 -25.84 -8.25
N LEU A 237 9.71 -25.84 -8.89
CA LEU A 237 9.98 -25.11 -10.14
C LEU A 237 9.13 -25.66 -11.28
#